data_58f6ff39099ea3d9ffbef3e80bc6ed17
#
_entry.id   58f6ff39099ea3d9ffbef3e80bc6ed17
#
_cell.length_a   1.000
_cell.length_b   1.000
_cell.length_c   1.000
_cell.angle_alpha   90.00
_cell.angle_beta   90.00
_cell.angle_gamma   90.00
#
_symmetry.space_group_name_H-M   'P 1'
#
loop_
_entity.id
_entity.type
_entity.pdbx_description
1 polymer ?
#
loop_
_entity_poly.entity_id
_entity_poly.type
_entity_poly.pdbx_seq_one_letter_code
_entity_poly.pdbx_strand_id
1 'polypeptide(L)'
;MSSTKQEKYGYPRVSLYALMLAAAGIPLYIHLPRFASVELGIGLAALGSLLLALRVIDLVQDPLIGWAIDRFPKAQSLFAISAAAGLALGFPLLFSVTGQGGMLRLTVVLILLFSAYSLGMILLYARSATLAKSPTAPDLMRLAAWREGGMLTGVILAAMLPALLVGMGAAGEGYGAFGWALGGVAVVAAVISYPIWQRPVIKGDKPSLQGLAQAGALKLLLLALVNSLPVAITSTLFLFFVEDRLMLTGQAGPLLVLFFLSAGLSVPLWTRLANRVGGRQALLIAMPLAIGSFVGAAFLAPGQVMGFAVICLASGAALGADLVILPALFSVSLTNAGLNAALAFGVWSFAGKLALALAAFFVLPLLQAAGFQPGEANAPEALTMLTIAYAVVPCVLKLFALALVLTLPTKEAVA
;
A
#
# COMPACT_ATOMS: atom_id res chain seq x y z
N MET A 1 40.23 -5.86 9.01
CA MET A 1 39.20 -6.27 9.98
C MET A 1 38.06 -5.27 10.21
N SER A 2 38.00 -4.14 9.50
CA SER A 2 36.95 -3.10 9.65
C SER A 2 35.73 -3.32 8.73
N SER A 3 35.87 -3.99 7.59
CA SER A 3 34.79 -4.12 6.56
C SER A 3 33.65 -5.08 6.98
N THR A 4 33.95 -6.14 7.70
CA THR A 4 32.96 -7.17 8.10
C THR A 4 31.94 -6.70 9.15
N LYS A 5 32.25 -5.72 9.99
CA LYS A 5 31.30 -5.15 10.95
C LYS A 5 30.32 -4.16 10.32
N GLN A 6 30.73 -3.40 9.32
CA GLN A 6 29.86 -2.45 8.59
C GLN A 6 28.86 -3.16 7.68
N GLU A 7 29.24 -4.32 7.12
CA GLU A 7 28.37 -5.11 6.25
C GLU A 7 27.16 -5.74 6.96
N LYS A 8 27.32 -6.13 8.23
CA LYS A 8 26.28 -6.83 9.00
C LYS A 8 25.05 -5.98 9.35
N TYR A 9 25.15 -4.65 9.30
CA TYR A 9 24.10 -3.73 9.78
C TYR A 9 23.36 -2.96 8.68
N GLY A 10 23.66 -3.18 7.39
CA GLY A 10 23.04 -2.43 6.29
C GLY A 10 21.60 -2.85 6.02
N TYR A 11 21.33 -4.10 5.76
CA TYR A 11 20.02 -4.59 5.39
C TYR A 11 18.95 -4.47 6.49
N PRO A 12 19.22 -4.79 7.77
CA PRO A 12 18.26 -4.54 8.84
C PRO A 12 17.83 -3.07 8.96
N ARG A 13 18.75 -2.12 8.70
CA ARG A 13 18.45 -0.69 8.68
C ARG A 13 17.56 -0.30 7.50
N VAL A 14 17.79 -0.89 6.33
CA VAL A 14 16.89 -0.74 5.18
C VAL A 14 15.51 -1.27 5.49
N SER A 15 15.44 -2.46 6.10
CA SER A 15 14.18 -3.08 6.54
C SER A 15 13.42 -2.18 7.53
N LEU A 16 14.12 -1.57 8.49
CA LEU A 16 13.49 -0.66 9.46
C LEU A 16 12.96 0.62 8.80
N TYR A 17 13.70 1.20 7.84
CA TYR A 17 13.21 2.37 7.09
C TYR A 17 12.00 2.00 6.21
N ALA A 18 12.02 0.84 5.59
CA ALA A 18 10.90 0.30 4.83
C ALA A 18 9.67 0.01 5.71
N LEU A 19 9.89 -0.51 6.94
CA LEU A 19 8.84 -0.71 7.95
C LEU A 19 8.13 0.61 8.29
N MET A 20 8.89 1.67 8.55
CA MET A 20 8.35 3.01 8.83
C MET A 20 7.43 3.49 7.69
N LEU A 21 7.89 3.35 6.44
CA LEU A 21 7.11 3.78 5.28
C LEU A 21 5.84 2.93 5.12
N ALA A 22 5.94 1.63 5.24
CA ALA A 22 4.79 0.74 5.09
C ALA A 22 3.78 0.90 6.24
N ALA A 23 4.25 1.12 7.47
CA ALA A 23 3.39 1.44 8.60
C ALA A 23 2.56 2.70 8.38
N ALA A 24 3.09 3.69 7.63
CA ALA A 24 2.36 4.90 7.24
C ALA A 24 1.19 4.64 6.29
N GLY A 25 1.20 3.55 5.52
CA GLY A 25 0.12 3.20 4.59
C GLY A 25 -1.19 2.85 5.29
N ILE A 26 -1.14 2.10 6.39
CA ILE A 26 -2.34 1.65 7.12
C ILE A 26 -3.22 2.83 7.58
N PRO A 27 -2.70 3.83 8.32
CA PRO A 27 -3.53 4.96 8.72
C PRO A 27 -4.02 5.79 7.53
N LEU A 28 -3.21 5.98 6.49
CA LEU A 28 -3.56 6.83 5.35
C LEU A 28 -4.60 6.22 4.39
N TYR A 29 -4.68 4.88 4.30
CA TYR A 29 -5.55 4.22 3.33
C TYR A 29 -6.72 3.47 3.95
N ILE A 30 -6.59 3.03 5.21
CA ILE A 30 -7.61 2.23 5.89
C ILE A 30 -8.31 3.04 6.97
N HIS A 31 -7.55 3.70 7.87
CA HIS A 31 -8.15 4.44 8.99
C HIS A 31 -8.64 5.83 8.61
N LEU A 32 -7.97 6.53 7.68
CA LEU A 32 -8.30 7.91 7.31
C LEU A 32 -9.76 8.10 6.87
N PRO A 33 -10.36 7.24 6.01
CA PRO A 33 -11.75 7.42 5.61
C PRO A 33 -12.70 7.41 6.80
N ARG A 34 -12.55 6.47 7.72
CA ARG A 34 -13.37 6.39 8.93
C ARG A 34 -13.08 7.53 9.90
N PHE A 35 -11.83 7.81 10.20
CA PHE A 35 -11.44 8.91 11.08
C PHE A 35 -12.00 10.24 10.60
N ALA A 36 -11.84 10.57 9.31
CA ALA A 36 -12.32 11.82 8.75
C ALA A 36 -13.86 11.94 8.75
N SER A 37 -14.57 10.84 8.52
CA SER A 37 -16.04 10.86 8.49
C SER A 37 -16.65 10.82 9.88
N VAL A 38 -16.15 9.97 10.79
CA VAL A 38 -16.73 9.78 12.14
C VAL A 38 -16.24 10.86 13.11
N GLU A 39 -14.90 11.06 13.21
CA GLU A 39 -14.33 11.97 14.21
C GLU A 39 -14.36 13.45 13.78
N LEU A 40 -14.25 13.72 12.47
CA LEU A 40 -14.22 15.09 11.95
C LEU A 40 -15.56 15.51 11.31
N GLY A 41 -16.49 14.58 11.10
CA GLY A 41 -17.78 14.85 10.46
C GLY A 41 -17.65 15.27 8.98
N ILE A 42 -16.55 14.90 8.30
CA ILE A 42 -16.33 15.25 6.90
C ILE A 42 -17.16 14.34 6.01
N GLY A 43 -18.01 14.91 5.16
CA GLY A 43 -18.81 14.14 4.21
C GLY A 43 -17.96 13.29 3.28
N LEU A 44 -18.41 12.06 3.01
CA LEU A 44 -17.66 11.06 2.24
C LEU A 44 -17.30 11.54 0.82
N ALA A 45 -18.20 12.29 0.16
CA ALA A 45 -17.93 12.86 -1.17
C ALA A 45 -16.82 13.90 -1.14
N ALA A 46 -16.81 14.79 -0.13
CA ALA A 46 -15.75 15.78 0.04
C ALA A 46 -14.40 15.11 0.32
N LEU A 47 -14.40 14.07 1.16
CA LEU A 47 -13.21 13.28 1.45
C LEU A 47 -12.67 12.56 0.19
N GLY A 48 -13.54 11.92 -0.58
CA GLY A 48 -13.16 11.26 -1.84
C GLY A 48 -12.54 12.24 -2.84
N SER A 49 -13.13 13.44 -2.97
CA SER A 49 -12.61 14.52 -3.83
C SER A 49 -11.25 15.03 -3.35
N LEU A 50 -11.07 15.19 -2.02
CA LEU A 50 -9.78 15.56 -1.43
C LEU A 50 -8.70 14.51 -1.74
N LEU A 51 -9.00 13.23 -1.53
CA LEU A 51 -8.04 12.16 -1.81
C LEU A 51 -7.64 12.08 -3.28
N LEU A 52 -8.57 12.34 -4.20
CA LEU A 52 -8.24 12.45 -5.62
C LEU A 52 -7.37 13.67 -5.92
N ALA A 53 -7.70 14.85 -5.35
CA ALA A 53 -6.90 16.06 -5.53
C ALA A 53 -5.45 15.88 -5.08
N LEU A 54 -5.24 15.18 -3.96
CA LEU A 54 -3.90 14.83 -3.48
C LEU A 54 -3.13 13.96 -4.49
N ARG A 55 -3.80 13.06 -5.23
CA ARG A 55 -3.15 12.26 -6.29
C ARG A 55 -2.76 13.10 -7.50
N VAL A 56 -3.54 14.14 -7.81
CA VAL A 56 -3.15 15.12 -8.85
C VAL A 56 -1.88 15.87 -8.43
N ILE A 57 -1.76 16.23 -7.15
CA ILE A 57 -0.53 16.81 -6.60
C ILE A 57 0.63 15.82 -6.73
N ASP A 58 0.45 14.56 -6.37
CA ASP A 58 1.50 13.52 -6.48
C ASP A 58 1.98 13.34 -7.93
N LEU A 59 1.09 13.48 -8.92
CA LEU A 59 1.44 13.36 -10.35
C LEU A 59 2.54 14.36 -10.76
N VAL A 60 2.50 15.56 -10.20
CA VAL A 60 3.51 16.60 -10.45
C VAL A 60 4.69 16.48 -9.48
N GLN A 61 4.39 16.23 -8.22
CA GLN A 61 5.35 16.20 -7.13
C GLN A 61 6.33 15.01 -7.21
N ASP A 62 5.86 13.80 -7.52
CA ASP A 62 6.70 12.60 -7.54
C ASP A 62 7.85 12.69 -8.58
N PRO A 63 7.63 13.15 -9.82
CA PRO A 63 8.72 13.42 -10.76
C PRO A 63 9.70 14.50 -10.28
N LEU A 64 9.21 15.55 -9.61
CA LEU A 64 10.07 16.60 -9.06
C LEU A 64 10.94 16.08 -7.91
N ILE A 65 10.37 15.26 -7.04
CA ILE A 65 11.11 14.57 -5.97
C ILE A 65 12.20 13.67 -6.58
N GLY A 66 11.86 12.87 -7.58
CA GLY A 66 12.81 12.00 -8.29
C GLY A 66 13.95 12.80 -8.91
N TRP A 67 13.62 13.90 -9.61
CA TRP A 67 14.60 14.83 -10.16
C TRP A 67 15.51 15.43 -9.08
N ALA A 68 14.96 15.88 -7.95
CA ALA A 68 15.72 16.46 -6.85
C ALA A 68 16.69 15.44 -6.22
N ILE A 69 16.21 14.20 -6.00
CA ILE A 69 17.04 13.11 -5.49
C ILE A 69 18.23 12.83 -6.41
N ASP A 70 18.03 12.85 -7.71
CA ASP A 70 19.11 12.60 -8.69
C ASP A 70 20.03 13.80 -8.87
N ARG A 71 19.49 15.03 -8.79
CA ARG A 71 20.26 16.28 -8.93
C ARG A 71 21.16 16.54 -7.73
N PHE A 72 20.71 16.15 -6.52
CA PHE A 72 21.41 16.40 -5.25
C PHE A 72 21.82 15.10 -4.54
N PRO A 73 22.71 14.28 -5.12
CA PRO A 73 23.07 12.97 -4.57
C PRO A 73 23.70 13.05 -3.17
N LYS A 74 24.36 14.16 -2.84
CA LYS A 74 24.95 14.40 -1.51
C LYS A 74 23.90 14.68 -0.42
N ALA A 75 22.68 15.04 -0.80
CA ALA A 75 21.59 15.37 0.12
C ALA A 75 20.69 14.17 0.48
N GLN A 76 21.07 12.94 0.09
CA GLN A 76 20.22 11.76 0.32
C GLN A 76 19.88 11.53 1.82
N SER A 77 20.80 11.82 2.73
CA SER A 77 20.53 11.75 4.18
C SER A 77 19.53 12.83 4.62
N LEU A 78 19.62 14.03 4.05
CA LEU A 78 18.64 15.09 4.31
C LEU A 78 17.25 14.68 3.79
N PHE A 79 17.14 14.13 2.59
CA PHE A 79 15.88 13.62 2.06
C PHE A 79 15.29 12.52 2.94
N ALA A 80 16.11 11.58 3.41
CA ALA A 80 15.66 10.51 4.29
C ALA A 80 15.14 11.03 5.64
N ILE A 81 15.86 11.99 6.23
CA ILE A 81 15.46 12.64 7.48
C ILE A 81 14.17 13.47 7.26
N SER A 82 14.08 14.24 6.17
CA SER A 82 12.89 15.04 5.87
C SER A 82 11.64 14.18 5.69
N ALA A 83 11.77 13.02 5.01
CA ALA A 83 10.68 12.06 4.90
C ALA A 83 10.24 11.53 6.27
N ALA A 84 11.19 11.08 7.09
CA ALA A 84 10.88 10.58 8.43
C ALA A 84 10.34 11.69 9.36
N ALA A 85 10.87 12.92 9.31
CA ALA A 85 10.38 14.05 10.08
C ALA A 85 8.95 14.45 9.68
N GLY A 86 8.66 14.44 8.37
CA GLY A 86 7.31 14.69 7.88
C GLY A 86 6.30 13.65 8.39
N LEU A 87 6.67 12.37 8.45
CA LEU A 87 5.85 11.32 9.03
C LEU A 87 5.75 11.47 10.57
N ALA A 88 6.87 11.76 11.23
CA ALA A 88 6.93 11.91 12.70
C ALA A 88 6.06 13.05 13.20
N LEU A 89 6.00 14.15 12.49
CA LEU A 89 5.15 15.30 12.80
C LEU A 89 3.72 15.12 12.27
N GLY A 90 3.58 14.59 11.06
CA GLY A 90 2.32 14.51 10.36
C GLY A 90 1.31 13.57 11.03
N PHE A 91 1.72 12.42 11.57
CA PHE A 91 0.78 11.50 12.22
C PHE A 91 0.19 12.03 13.53
N PRO A 92 0.97 12.58 14.47
CA PRO A 92 0.38 13.27 15.63
C PRO A 92 -0.54 14.42 15.23
N LEU A 93 -0.16 15.21 14.23
CA LEU A 93 -0.98 16.31 13.73
C LEU A 93 -2.27 15.81 13.07
N LEU A 94 -2.24 14.72 12.30
CA LEU A 94 -3.41 14.11 11.66
C LEU A 94 -4.49 13.78 12.70
N PHE A 95 -4.12 13.06 13.72
CA PHE A 95 -5.05 12.57 14.74
C PHE A 95 -5.32 13.59 15.88
N SER A 96 -4.70 14.77 15.81
CA SER A 96 -5.04 15.94 16.65
C SER A 96 -5.99 16.93 16.00
N VAL A 97 -6.39 16.69 14.73
CA VAL A 97 -7.39 17.54 14.06
C VAL A 97 -8.74 17.38 14.75
N THR A 98 -9.29 18.48 15.23
CA THR A 98 -10.61 18.50 15.89
C THR A 98 -11.35 19.80 15.51
N GLY A 99 -12.69 19.78 15.52
CA GLY A 99 -13.54 20.97 15.49
C GLY A 99 -13.66 21.67 14.14
N GLN A 100 -14.21 22.91 14.17
CA GLN A 100 -14.47 23.72 12.98
C GLN A 100 -13.18 24.09 12.23
N GLY A 101 -13.20 23.97 10.89
CA GLY A 101 -12.01 24.14 10.04
C GLY A 101 -11.23 22.85 9.78
N GLY A 102 -11.76 21.70 10.19
CA GLY A 102 -11.10 20.39 10.07
C GLY A 102 -10.66 20.04 8.64
N MET A 103 -11.43 20.42 7.62
CA MET A 103 -11.10 20.13 6.22
C MET A 103 -9.79 20.78 5.76
N LEU A 104 -9.58 22.06 6.05
CA LEU A 104 -8.34 22.77 5.67
C LEU A 104 -7.13 22.19 6.41
N ARG A 105 -7.26 22.00 7.74
CA ARG A 105 -6.18 21.40 8.56
C ARG A 105 -5.87 19.98 8.09
N LEU A 106 -6.89 19.17 7.85
CA LEU A 106 -6.74 17.84 7.30
C LEU A 106 -6.00 17.89 5.96
N THR A 107 -6.39 18.76 5.04
CA THR A 107 -5.74 18.91 3.72
C THR A 107 -4.25 19.21 3.85
N VAL A 108 -3.87 20.18 4.69
CA VAL A 108 -2.47 20.57 4.89
C VAL A 108 -1.66 19.40 5.48
N VAL A 109 -2.22 18.73 6.49
CA VAL A 109 -1.55 17.58 7.13
C VAL A 109 -1.42 16.42 6.15
N LEU A 110 -2.43 16.16 5.32
CA LEU A 110 -2.35 15.10 4.31
C LEU A 110 -1.34 15.43 3.21
N ILE A 111 -1.24 16.69 2.76
CA ILE A 111 -0.17 17.11 1.84
C ILE A 111 1.20 16.80 2.45
N LEU A 112 1.43 17.17 3.72
CA LEU A 112 2.68 16.87 4.42
C LEU A 112 2.96 15.37 4.46
N LEU A 113 1.97 14.56 4.90
CA LEU A 113 2.12 13.11 5.05
C LEU A 113 2.35 12.40 3.72
N PHE A 114 1.55 12.70 2.68
CA PHE A 114 1.72 12.09 1.37
C PHE A 114 3.03 12.53 0.71
N SER A 115 3.45 13.80 0.87
CA SER A 115 4.75 14.27 0.37
C SER A 115 5.91 13.56 1.07
N ALA A 116 5.86 13.43 2.38
CA ALA A 116 6.86 12.73 3.16
C ALA A 116 6.93 11.23 2.81
N TYR A 117 5.78 10.60 2.65
CA TYR A 117 5.66 9.21 2.23
C TYR A 117 6.25 9.00 0.82
N SER A 118 5.86 9.84 -0.16
CA SER A 118 6.38 9.80 -1.53
C SER A 118 7.89 10.00 -1.56
N LEU A 119 8.41 11.00 -0.84
CA LEU A 119 9.85 11.26 -0.73
C LEU A 119 10.61 10.05 -0.20
N GLY A 120 10.12 9.44 0.88
CA GLY A 120 10.73 8.25 1.47
C GLY A 120 10.71 7.04 0.55
N MET A 121 9.58 6.77 -0.11
CA MET A 121 9.42 5.65 -1.04
C MET A 121 10.30 5.84 -2.28
N ILE A 122 10.25 7.00 -2.94
CA ILE A 122 11.04 7.26 -4.14
C ILE A 122 12.55 7.16 -3.80
N LEU A 123 12.98 7.74 -2.68
CA LEU A 123 14.38 7.65 -2.24
C LEU A 123 14.80 6.19 -2.00
N LEU A 124 14.00 5.41 -1.29
CA LEU A 124 14.29 4.02 -0.96
C LEU A 124 14.49 3.16 -2.22
N TYR A 125 13.61 3.33 -3.21
CA TYR A 125 13.70 2.59 -4.47
C TYR A 125 14.79 3.13 -5.41
N ALA A 126 14.92 4.45 -5.54
CA ALA A 126 15.95 5.09 -6.40
C ALA A 126 17.38 4.77 -5.95
N ARG A 127 17.57 4.53 -4.66
CA ARG A 127 18.90 4.24 -4.09
C ARG A 127 19.18 2.75 -3.87
N SER A 128 18.40 1.84 -4.47
CA SER A 128 18.57 0.39 -4.30
C SER A 128 20.01 -0.08 -4.60
N ALA A 129 20.64 0.39 -5.67
CA ALA A 129 22.05 0.04 -5.98
C ALA A 129 23.04 0.54 -4.91
N THR A 130 22.79 1.72 -4.32
CA THR A 130 23.61 2.30 -3.23
C THR A 130 23.41 1.55 -1.91
N LEU A 131 22.19 1.09 -1.64
CA LEU A 131 21.83 0.41 -0.40
C LEU A 131 22.22 -1.07 -0.41
N ALA A 132 22.30 -1.69 -1.58
CA ALA A 132 22.80 -3.05 -1.73
C ALA A 132 24.29 -3.14 -1.36
N LYS A 133 24.79 -4.34 -1.10
CA LYS A 133 26.20 -4.59 -0.86
C LYS A 133 27.03 -4.33 -2.14
N SER A 134 26.50 -4.78 -3.27
CA SER A 134 27.01 -4.52 -4.60
C SER A 134 25.84 -4.36 -5.58
N PRO A 135 26.02 -3.71 -6.74
CA PRO A 135 24.96 -3.55 -7.74
C PRO A 135 24.73 -4.83 -8.57
N THR A 136 25.02 -6.00 -8.03
CA THR A 136 24.80 -7.30 -8.68
C THR A 136 23.38 -7.81 -8.43
N ALA A 137 22.84 -8.62 -9.34
CA ALA A 137 21.50 -9.16 -9.23
C ALA A 137 21.23 -9.89 -7.87
N PRO A 138 22.15 -10.77 -7.37
CA PRO A 138 21.94 -11.44 -6.09
C PRO A 138 21.83 -10.47 -4.90
N ASP A 139 22.67 -9.43 -4.85
CA ASP A 139 22.66 -8.47 -3.75
C ASP A 139 21.45 -7.51 -3.83
N LEU A 140 21.00 -7.16 -5.03
CA LEU A 140 19.77 -6.39 -5.24
C LEU A 140 18.53 -7.21 -4.85
N MET A 141 18.49 -8.50 -5.17
CA MET A 141 17.42 -9.40 -4.72
C MET A 141 17.41 -9.56 -3.19
N ARG A 142 18.58 -9.66 -2.57
CA ARG A 142 18.71 -9.71 -1.12
C ARG A 142 18.22 -8.43 -0.45
N LEU A 143 18.58 -7.27 -1.01
CA LEU A 143 18.08 -5.98 -0.57
C LEU A 143 16.55 -5.92 -0.68
N ALA A 144 15.98 -6.34 -1.81
CA ALA A 144 14.54 -6.38 -2.02
C ALA A 144 13.85 -7.25 -0.97
N ALA A 145 14.37 -8.45 -0.69
CA ALA A 145 13.81 -9.33 0.34
C ALA A 145 13.78 -8.69 1.74
N TRP A 146 14.86 -7.99 2.15
CA TRP A 146 14.89 -7.26 3.42
C TRP A 146 13.93 -6.07 3.43
N ARG A 147 13.82 -5.34 2.32
CA ARG A 147 12.89 -4.23 2.16
C ARG A 147 11.44 -4.70 2.27
N GLU A 148 11.06 -5.72 1.49
CA GLU A 148 9.70 -6.26 1.50
C GLU A 148 9.34 -6.90 2.86
N GLY A 149 10.29 -7.58 3.50
CA GLY A 149 10.13 -8.09 4.87
C GLY A 149 9.86 -6.96 5.87
N GLY A 150 10.59 -5.85 5.76
CA GLY A 150 10.34 -4.66 6.56
C GLY A 150 8.97 -4.05 6.29
N MET A 151 8.58 -3.93 5.02
CA MET A 151 7.28 -3.40 4.62
C MET A 151 6.13 -4.26 5.20
N LEU A 152 6.21 -5.58 5.04
CA LEU A 152 5.19 -6.48 5.58
C LEU A 152 5.08 -6.38 7.11
N THR A 153 6.23 -6.33 7.80
CA THR A 153 6.26 -6.13 9.27
C THR A 153 5.62 -4.81 9.66
N GLY A 154 5.91 -3.71 8.92
CA GLY A 154 5.32 -2.40 9.17
C GLY A 154 3.80 -2.37 9.02
N VAL A 155 3.29 -2.99 7.96
CA VAL A 155 1.85 -3.13 7.73
C VAL A 155 1.17 -3.89 8.87
N ILE A 156 1.73 -5.04 9.27
CA ILE A 156 1.17 -5.89 10.34
C ILE A 156 1.18 -5.13 11.67
N LEU A 157 2.30 -4.50 12.03
CA LEU A 157 2.40 -3.73 13.28
C LEU A 157 1.40 -2.57 13.30
N ALA A 158 1.30 -1.80 12.23
CA ALA A 158 0.36 -0.69 12.14
C ALA A 158 -1.10 -1.15 12.18
N ALA A 159 -1.42 -2.31 11.61
CA ALA A 159 -2.77 -2.87 11.65
C ALA A 159 -3.20 -3.31 13.08
N MET A 160 -2.26 -3.81 13.89
CA MET A 160 -2.52 -4.23 15.28
C MET A 160 -2.55 -3.04 16.25
N LEU A 161 -1.82 -1.99 15.96
CA LEU A 161 -1.46 -0.94 16.91
C LEU A 161 -2.67 -0.22 17.53
N PRO A 162 -3.73 0.20 16.78
CA PRO A 162 -4.91 0.83 17.38
C PRO A 162 -5.59 -0.06 18.42
N ALA A 163 -5.84 -1.33 18.10
CA ALA A 163 -6.47 -2.28 19.02
C ALA A 163 -5.64 -2.52 20.28
N LEU A 164 -4.30 -2.63 20.14
CA LEU A 164 -3.40 -2.77 21.28
C LEU A 164 -3.42 -1.53 22.17
N LEU A 165 -3.41 -0.33 21.59
CA LEU A 165 -3.42 0.93 22.34
C LEU A 165 -4.74 1.11 23.10
N VAL A 166 -5.88 0.77 22.51
CA VAL A 166 -7.18 0.75 23.20
C VAL A 166 -7.18 -0.25 24.35
N GLY A 167 -6.65 -1.46 24.12
CA GLY A 167 -6.47 -2.47 25.18
C GLY A 167 -5.56 -2.03 26.34
N MET A 168 -4.63 -1.11 26.07
CA MET A 168 -3.76 -0.48 27.08
C MET A 168 -4.37 0.77 27.76
N GLY A 169 -5.61 1.11 27.43
CA GLY A 169 -6.33 2.23 28.03
C GLY A 169 -6.30 3.53 27.23
N ALA A 170 -5.94 3.51 25.95
CA ALA A 170 -6.05 4.69 25.10
C ALA A 170 -7.51 5.12 24.95
N ALA A 171 -7.75 6.45 24.96
CA ALA A 171 -9.08 7.02 24.86
C ALA A 171 -9.67 6.87 23.44
N GLY A 172 -10.98 6.72 23.35
CA GLY A 172 -11.73 6.59 22.09
C GLY A 172 -11.28 5.38 21.26
N GLU A 173 -11.18 5.56 19.96
CA GLU A 173 -10.66 4.54 19.02
C GLU A 173 -9.11 4.45 19.01
N GLY A 174 -8.42 5.10 19.95
CA GLY A 174 -6.96 5.06 20.09
C GLY A 174 -6.18 5.88 19.05
N TYR A 175 -6.84 6.67 18.20
CA TYR A 175 -6.19 7.41 17.11
C TYR A 175 -5.12 8.39 17.58
N GLY A 176 -5.36 9.11 18.68
CA GLY A 176 -4.34 10.04 19.23
C GLY A 176 -3.05 9.30 19.62
N ALA A 177 -3.17 8.21 20.38
CA ALA A 177 -2.02 7.40 20.78
C ALA A 177 -1.36 6.73 19.56
N PHE A 178 -2.14 6.31 18.57
CA PHE A 178 -1.66 5.75 17.31
C PHE A 178 -0.78 6.73 16.54
N GLY A 179 -1.20 8.00 16.43
CA GLY A 179 -0.39 9.04 15.79
C GLY A 179 0.97 9.23 16.46
N TRP A 180 1.00 9.32 17.79
CA TRP A 180 2.26 9.44 18.54
C TRP A 180 3.14 8.19 18.42
N ALA A 181 2.58 6.99 18.42
CA ALA A 181 3.33 5.76 18.25
C ALA A 181 3.97 5.68 16.86
N LEU A 182 3.23 6.03 15.79
CA LEU A 182 3.77 6.09 14.43
C LEU A 182 4.85 7.18 14.30
N GLY A 183 4.65 8.33 14.92
CA GLY A 183 5.65 9.40 15.01
C GLY A 183 6.93 8.90 15.68
N GLY A 184 6.81 8.17 16.79
CA GLY A 184 7.93 7.53 17.48
C GLY A 184 8.68 6.51 16.62
N VAL A 185 7.94 5.65 15.90
CA VAL A 185 8.52 4.71 14.93
C VAL A 185 9.31 5.45 13.85
N ALA A 186 8.79 6.58 13.34
CA ALA A 186 9.47 7.37 12.33
C ALA A 186 10.78 7.96 12.85
N VAL A 187 10.80 8.49 14.07
CA VAL A 187 12.03 9.00 14.69
C VAL A 187 13.05 7.89 14.89
N VAL A 188 12.65 6.75 15.46
CA VAL A 188 13.54 5.59 15.69
C VAL A 188 14.12 5.07 14.38
N ALA A 189 13.26 4.93 13.35
CA ALA A 189 13.70 4.50 12.03
C ALA A 189 14.69 5.49 11.40
N ALA A 190 14.45 6.80 11.53
CA ALA A 190 15.38 7.84 11.03
C ALA A 190 16.76 7.72 11.67
N VAL A 191 16.81 7.65 13.01
CA VAL A 191 18.06 7.59 13.78
C VAL A 191 18.85 6.31 13.44
N ILE A 192 18.19 5.16 13.46
CA ILE A 192 18.87 3.87 13.24
C ILE A 192 19.29 3.70 11.77
N SER A 193 18.50 4.20 10.82
CA SER A 193 18.82 4.08 9.38
C SER A 193 19.75 5.17 8.87
N TYR A 194 20.02 6.24 9.62
CA TYR A 194 20.85 7.35 9.20
C TYR A 194 22.17 6.94 8.52
N PRO A 195 22.97 5.98 9.06
CA PRO A 195 24.26 5.62 8.46
C PRO A 195 24.18 5.02 7.05
N ILE A 196 23.05 4.39 6.65
CA ILE A 196 22.94 3.85 5.29
C ILE A 196 22.78 4.96 4.25
N TRP A 197 22.27 6.11 4.64
CA TRP A 197 22.07 7.28 3.77
C TRP A 197 23.32 8.14 3.61
N GLN A 198 24.40 7.83 4.31
CA GLN A 198 25.71 8.48 4.13
C GLN A 198 26.58 7.78 3.10
N ARG A 199 26.13 6.65 2.52
CA ARG A 199 26.89 5.88 1.53
C ARG A 199 27.06 6.69 0.23
N PRO A 200 28.22 6.56 -0.48
CA PRO A 200 28.42 7.16 -1.79
C PRO A 200 27.35 6.67 -2.78
N VAL A 201 26.71 7.60 -3.50
CA VAL A 201 25.67 7.25 -4.46
C VAL A 201 26.26 6.58 -5.70
N ILE A 202 25.77 5.39 -6.01
CA ILE A 202 26.05 4.70 -7.26
C ILE A 202 25.06 5.24 -8.30
N LYS A 203 25.58 5.94 -9.32
CA LYS A 203 24.78 6.46 -10.43
C LYS A 203 24.47 5.33 -11.40
N GLY A 204 23.21 5.15 -11.76
CA GLY A 204 22.77 4.29 -12.86
C GLY A 204 22.49 5.10 -14.13
N ASP A 205 22.37 4.43 -15.28
CA ASP A 205 22.02 5.06 -16.56
C ASP A 205 20.58 5.59 -16.52
N LYS A 206 20.34 6.70 -17.25
CA LYS A 206 19.02 7.33 -17.28
C LYS A 206 18.03 6.47 -18.08
N PRO A 207 16.84 6.16 -17.53
CA PRO A 207 15.84 5.38 -18.26
C PRO A 207 15.16 6.19 -19.38
N SER A 208 14.78 5.50 -20.47
CA SER A 208 14.03 6.05 -21.61
C SER A 208 12.57 5.58 -21.57
N LEU A 209 11.61 6.50 -21.78
CA LEU A 209 10.17 6.19 -21.83
C LEU A 209 9.71 5.54 -23.16
N GLN A 210 10.45 5.74 -24.24
CA GLN A 210 10.03 5.33 -25.58
C GLN A 210 9.93 3.81 -25.79
N GLY A 211 10.67 3.03 -25.03
CA GLY A 211 10.65 1.57 -25.13
C GLY A 211 9.48 0.87 -24.40
N LEU A 212 8.82 1.55 -23.44
CA LEU A 212 7.75 0.92 -22.61
C LEU A 212 6.56 0.41 -23.43
N ALA A 213 6.17 1.14 -24.45
CA ALA A 213 5.05 0.74 -25.31
C ALA A 213 5.38 -0.49 -26.17
N GLN A 214 6.61 -0.57 -26.68
CA GLN A 214 7.07 -1.66 -27.55
C GLN A 214 7.29 -2.97 -26.77
N ALA A 215 7.59 -2.86 -25.47
CA ALA A 215 7.80 -4.00 -24.58
C ALA A 215 6.52 -4.71 -24.11
N GLY A 216 5.32 -4.27 -24.50
CA GLY A 216 4.08 -4.76 -23.91
C GLY A 216 3.85 -4.27 -22.47
N ALA A 217 4.73 -3.41 -21.96
CA ALA A 217 4.72 -2.89 -20.60
C ALA A 217 3.46 -2.06 -20.30
N LEU A 218 2.89 -1.37 -21.28
CA LEU A 218 1.62 -0.63 -21.12
C LEU A 218 0.46 -1.53 -20.73
N LYS A 219 0.39 -2.74 -21.29
CA LYS A 219 -0.65 -3.71 -20.96
C LYS A 219 -0.51 -4.22 -19.52
N LEU A 220 0.72 -4.45 -19.08
CA LEU A 220 1.01 -4.84 -17.70
C LEU A 220 0.76 -3.69 -16.73
N LEU A 221 1.00 -2.43 -17.10
CA LEU A 221 0.64 -1.26 -16.31
C LEU A 221 -0.88 -1.09 -16.20
N LEU A 222 -1.61 -1.27 -17.30
CA LEU A 222 -3.08 -1.28 -17.26
C LEU A 222 -3.60 -2.41 -16.37
N LEU A 223 -3.04 -3.61 -16.50
CA LEU A 223 -3.37 -4.73 -15.64
C LEU A 223 -3.06 -4.41 -14.17
N ALA A 224 -1.91 -3.79 -13.86
CA ALA A 224 -1.55 -3.38 -12.51
C ALA A 224 -2.58 -2.38 -11.93
N LEU A 225 -2.98 -1.37 -12.71
CA LEU A 225 -4.00 -0.39 -12.32
C LEU A 225 -5.34 -1.07 -12.03
N VAL A 226 -5.86 -1.84 -13.00
CA VAL A 226 -7.17 -2.52 -12.88
C VAL A 226 -7.15 -3.52 -11.73
N ASN A 227 -6.06 -4.26 -11.56
CA ASN A 227 -5.91 -5.24 -10.48
C ASN A 227 -5.71 -4.61 -9.08
N SER A 228 -5.25 -3.35 -9.02
CA SER A 228 -5.11 -2.61 -7.76
C SER A 228 -6.44 -2.01 -7.29
N LEU A 229 -7.41 -1.74 -8.19
CA LEU A 229 -8.70 -1.16 -7.83
C LEU A 229 -9.51 -2.00 -6.82
N PRO A 230 -9.65 -3.34 -6.96
CA PRO A 230 -10.30 -4.18 -5.95
C PRO A 230 -9.73 -3.97 -4.55
N VAL A 231 -8.41 -4.04 -4.41
CA VAL A 231 -7.72 -3.87 -3.13
C VAL A 231 -7.89 -2.44 -2.61
N ALA A 232 -7.86 -1.44 -3.49
CA ALA A 232 -8.07 -0.04 -3.13
C ALA A 232 -9.48 0.21 -2.57
N ILE A 233 -10.53 -0.31 -3.21
CA ILE A 233 -11.91 -0.21 -2.74
C ILE A 233 -12.07 -0.89 -1.39
N THR A 234 -11.60 -2.12 -1.27
CA THR A 234 -11.72 -2.89 -0.02
C THR A 234 -10.94 -2.25 1.11
N SER A 235 -9.76 -1.69 0.86
CA SER A 235 -8.99 -0.96 1.88
C SER A 235 -9.74 0.30 2.35
N THR A 236 -10.33 1.06 1.43
CA THR A 236 -11.08 2.28 1.75
C THR A 236 -12.32 1.98 2.59
N LEU A 237 -13.03 0.89 2.28
CA LEU A 237 -14.30 0.52 2.91
C LEU A 237 -14.15 -0.46 4.06
N PHE A 238 -12.96 -0.98 4.34
CA PHE A 238 -12.74 -2.07 5.28
C PHE A 238 -13.35 -1.81 6.65
N LEU A 239 -13.04 -0.66 7.25
CA LEU A 239 -13.55 -0.33 8.59
C LEU A 239 -15.06 -0.14 8.60
N PHE A 240 -15.63 0.51 7.59
CA PHE A 240 -17.08 0.65 7.48
C PHE A 240 -17.76 -0.72 7.36
N PHE A 241 -17.19 -1.62 6.55
CA PHE A 241 -17.77 -2.96 6.39
C PHE A 241 -17.67 -3.79 7.67
N VAL A 242 -16.51 -3.78 8.34
CA VAL A 242 -16.29 -4.56 9.57
C VAL A 242 -17.13 -4.02 10.74
N GLU A 243 -17.15 -2.71 10.93
CA GLU A 243 -17.75 -2.12 12.12
C GLU A 243 -19.22 -1.76 11.95
N ASP A 244 -19.59 -1.16 10.80
CA ASP A 244 -20.97 -0.70 10.59
C ASP A 244 -21.86 -1.78 9.95
N ARG A 245 -21.31 -2.66 9.05
CA ARG A 245 -22.12 -3.70 8.40
C ARG A 245 -22.08 -5.04 9.15
N LEU A 246 -20.89 -5.49 9.57
CA LEU A 246 -20.74 -6.75 10.30
C LEU A 246 -20.88 -6.60 11.82
N MET A 247 -20.90 -5.38 12.34
CA MET A 247 -21.01 -5.08 13.78
C MET A 247 -19.86 -5.74 14.60
N LEU A 248 -18.65 -5.79 14.04
CA LEU A 248 -17.50 -6.45 14.65
C LEU A 248 -16.53 -5.41 15.26
N THR A 249 -17.03 -4.63 16.20
CA THR A 249 -16.26 -3.58 16.87
C THR A 249 -15.00 -4.15 17.53
N GLY A 250 -13.84 -3.51 17.29
CA GLY A 250 -12.54 -3.92 17.82
C GLY A 250 -11.89 -5.13 17.13
N GLN A 251 -12.55 -5.78 16.16
CA GLN A 251 -11.99 -6.92 15.42
C GLN A 251 -11.25 -6.53 14.14
N ALA A 252 -11.31 -5.28 13.73
CA ALA A 252 -10.71 -4.82 12.47
C ALA A 252 -9.19 -5.07 12.42
N GLY A 253 -8.45 -4.73 13.49
CA GLY A 253 -7.01 -4.95 13.58
C GLY A 253 -6.62 -6.43 13.43
N PRO A 254 -7.13 -7.35 14.26
CA PRO A 254 -6.87 -8.79 14.12
C PRO A 254 -7.20 -9.35 12.74
N LEU A 255 -8.30 -8.93 12.13
CA LEU A 255 -8.73 -9.38 10.79
C LEU A 255 -7.79 -8.86 9.69
N LEU A 256 -7.30 -7.61 9.79
CA LEU A 256 -6.28 -7.07 8.89
C LEU A 256 -4.95 -7.83 9.02
N VAL A 257 -4.53 -8.13 10.25
CA VAL A 257 -3.32 -8.94 10.48
C VAL A 257 -3.47 -10.30 9.83
N LEU A 258 -4.59 -10.96 10.03
CA LEU A 258 -4.87 -12.27 9.43
C LEU A 258 -4.78 -12.22 7.90
N PHE A 259 -5.36 -11.18 7.29
CA PHE A 259 -5.31 -10.94 5.84
C PHE A 259 -3.87 -10.74 5.34
N PHE A 260 -3.10 -9.81 5.91
CA PHE A 260 -1.74 -9.51 5.46
C PHE A 260 -0.74 -10.63 5.80
N LEU A 261 -0.92 -11.31 6.93
CA LEU A 261 -0.10 -12.47 7.29
C LEU A 261 -0.32 -13.62 6.30
N SER A 262 -1.58 -13.89 5.96
CA SER A 262 -1.92 -14.88 4.93
C SER A 262 -1.31 -14.52 3.57
N ALA A 263 -1.36 -13.24 3.17
CA ALA A 263 -0.72 -12.76 1.95
C ALA A 263 0.78 -13.05 1.96
N GLY A 264 1.49 -12.67 3.03
CA GLY A 264 2.93 -12.89 3.16
C GLY A 264 3.32 -14.37 3.17
N LEU A 265 2.60 -15.19 3.96
CA LEU A 265 2.87 -16.63 4.06
C LEU A 265 2.58 -17.41 2.77
N SER A 266 1.68 -16.92 1.93
CA SER A 266 1.34 -17.53 0.65
C SER A 266 2.37 -17.26 -0.45
N VAL A 267 3.20 -16.20 -0.33
CA VAL A 267 4.23 -15.81 -1.32
C VAL A 267 5.11 -16.98 -1.79
N PRO A 268 5.72 -17.79 -0.89
CA PRO A 268 6.55 -18.91 -1.31
C PRO A 268 5.78 -19.97 -2.12
N LEU A 269 4.50 -20.17 -1.82
CA LEU A 269 3.65 -21.13 -2.54
C LEU A 269 3.38 -20.63 -3.96
N TRP A 270 3.00 -19.35 -4.11
CA TRP A 270 2.76 -18.74 -5.42
C TRP A 270 4.02 -18.65 -6.27
N THR A 271 5.17 -18.34 -5.66
CA THR A 271 6.46 -18.35 -6.36
C THR A 271 6.80 -19.73 -6.90
N ARG A 272 6.63 -20.79 -6.08
CA ARG A 272 6.85 -22.18 -6.53
C ARG A 272 5.88 -22.57 -7.65
N LEU A 273 4.62 -22.18 -7.54
CA LEU A 273 3.62 -22.45 -8.57
C LEU A 273 3.96 -21.72 -9.87
N ALA A 274 4.26 -20.41 -9.80
CA ALA A 274 4.65 -19.62 -10.95
C ALA A 274 5.89 -20.19 -11.68
N ASN A 275 6.87 -20.69 -10.93
CA ASN A 275 8.06 -21.34 -11.51
C ASN A 275 7.74 -22.67 -12.19
N ARG A 276 6.66 -23.36 -11.81
CA ARG A 276 6.26 -24.65 -12.41
C ARG A 276 5.35 -24.49 -13.62
N VAL A 277 4.34 -23.60 -13.52
CA VAL A 277 3.29 -23.49 -14.54
C VAL A 277 3.35 -22.19 -15.34
N GLY A 278 4.24 -21.26 -14.94
CA GLY A 278 4.34 -19.92 -15.51
C GLY A 278 3.47 -18.89 -14.77
N GLY A 279 3.94 -17.62 -14.77
CA GLY A 279 3.28 -16.54 -14.03
C GLY A 279 1.84 -16.29 -14.46
N ARG A 280 1.55 -16.31 -15.77
CA ARG A 280 0.19 -16.16 -16.29
C ARG A 280 -0.76 -17.23 -15.75
N GLN A 281 -0.39 -18.51 -15.75
CA GLN A 281 -1.24 -19.58 -15.27
C GLN A 281 -1.44 -19.53 -13.75
N ALA A 282 -0.41 -19.15 -13.00
CA ALA A 282 -0.53 -18.94 -11.56
C ALA A 282 -1.54 -17.81 -11.22
N LEU A 283 -1.55 -16.71 -11.98
CA LEU A 283 -2.57 -15.65 -11.85
C LEU A 283 -3.97 -16.15 -12.20
N LEU A 284 -4.12 -16.99 -13.23
CA LEU A 284 -5.41 -17.59 -13.61
C LEU A 284 -5.97 -18.55 -12.55
N ILE A 285 -5.15 -19.00 -11.60
CA ILE A 285 -5.58 -19.77 -10.42
C ILE A 285 -5.87 -18.82 -9.24
N ALA A 286 -5.00 -17.84 -9.01
CA ALA A 286 -5.11 -16.93 -7.87
C ALA A 286 -6.31 -15.97 -7.97
N MET A 287 -6.61 -15.45 -9.16
CA MET A 287 -7.71 -14.48 -9.33
C MET A 287 -9.09 -15.10 -9.11
N PRO A 288 -9.44 -16.29 -9.62
CA PRO A 288 -10.67 -16.98 -9.25
C PRO A 288 -10.77 -17.30 -7.75
N LEU A 289 -9.65 -17.66 -7.11
CA LEU A 289 -9.61 -17.85 -5.66
C LEU A 289 -9.95 -16.54 -4.92
N ALA A 290 -9.40 -15.41 -5.36
CA ALA A 290 -9.73 -14.09 -4.80
C ALA A 290 -11.22 -13.77 -4.96
N ILE A 291 -11.78 -13.96 -6.15
CA ILE A 291 -13.19 -13.69 -6.45
C ILE A 291 -14.09 -14.60 -5.61
N GLY A 292 -13.86 -15.92 -5.64
CA GLY A 292 -14.69 -16.89 -4.94
C GLY A 292 -14.68 -16.73 -3.42
N SER A 293 -13.51 -16.38 -2.84
CA SER A 293 -13.42 -16.10 -1.41
C SER A 293 -14.11 -14.79 -1.04
N PHE A 294 -13.90 -13.73 -1.85
CA PHE A 294 -14.34 -12.38 -1.49
C PHE A 294 -15.83 -12.17 -1.70
N VAL A 295 -16.43 -12.82 -2.71
CA VAL A 295 -17.89 -12.77 -2.93
C VAL A 295 -18.67 -13.29 -1.72
N GLY A 296 -18.07 -14.20 -0.95
CA GLY A 296 -18.64 -14.70 0.31
C GLY A 296 -18.94 -13.61 1.34
N ALA A 297 -18.23 -12.47 1.29
CA ALA A 297 -18.48 -11.34 2.18
C ALA A 297 -19.90 -10.74 1.99
N ALA A 298 -20.47 -10.84 0.79
CA ALA A 298 -21.83 -10.37 0.52
C ALA A 298 -22.93 -11.13 1.30
N PHE A 299 -22.64 -12.36 1.71
CA PHE A 299 -23.61 -13.25 2.36
C PHE A 299 -23.45 -13.31 3.89
N LEU A 300 -22.48 -12.59 4.46
CA LEU A 300 -22.25 -12.59 5.90
C LEU A 300 -23.34 -11.81 6.64
N ALA A 301 -23.84 -12.41 7.72
CA ALA A 301 -24.69 -11.74 8.68
C ALA A 301 -23.85 -10.95 9.72
N PRO A 302 -24.44 -9.93 10.39
CA PRO A 302 -23.80 -9.28 11.54
C PRO A 302 -23.33 -10.30 12.60
N GLY A 303 -22.13 -10.04 13.19
CA GLY A 303 -21.54 -10.90 14.21
C GLY A 303 -20.75 -12.11 13.68
N GLN A 304 -20.71 -12.37 12.39
CA GLN A 304 -20.02 -13.54 11.81
C GLN A 304 -18.50 -13.35 11.69
N VAL A 305 -17.79 -13.25 12.80
CA VAL A 305 -16.32 -13.10 12.85
C VAL A 305 -15.59 -14.22 12.10
N MET A 306 -15.96 -15.48 12.39
CA MET A 306 -15.28 -16.65 11.81
C MET A 306 -15.46 -16.73 10.31
N GLY A 307 -16.65 -16.43 9.80
CA GLY A 307 -16.91 -16.36 8.35
C GLY A 307 -16.03 -15.33 7.68
N PHE A 308 -15.91 -14.14 8.26
CA PHE A 308 -15.07 -13.08 7.72
C PHE A 308 -13.58 -13.39 7.87
N ALA A 309 -13.16 -14.05 8.95
CA ALA A 309 -11.77 -14.51 9.12
C ALA A 309 -11.34 -15.50 8.01
N VAL A 310 -12.22 -16.44 7.63
CA VAL A 310 -11.97 -17.36 6.50
C VAL A 310 -11.82 -16.58 5.19
N ILE A 311 -12.65 -15.56 4.96
CA ILE A 311 -12.54 -14.69 3.79
C ILE A 311 -11.20 -13.94 3.80
N CYS A 312 -10.80 -13.38 4.94
CA CYS A 312 -9.51 -12.70 5.09
C CYS A 312 -8.33 -13.63 4.79
N LEU A 313 -8.36 -14.88 5.28
CA LEU A 313 -7.32 -15.87 5.00
C LEU A 313 -7.24 -16.22 3.51
N ALA A 314 -8.37 -16.54 2.88
CA ALA A 314 -8.39 -16.98 1.50
C ALA A 314 -8.09 -15.84 0.52
N SER A 315 -8.68 -14.64 0.73
CA SER A 315 -8.42 -13.47 -0.11
C SER A 315 -7.01 -12.90 0.11
N GLY A 316 -6.51 -12.94 1.34
CA GLY A 316 -5.13 -12.59 1.66
C GLY A 316 -4.14 -13.52 0.94
N ALA A 317 -4.37 -14.83 1.02
CA ALA A 317 -3.55 -15.80 0.29
C ALA A 317 -3.54 -15.52 -1.23
N ALA A 318 -4.68 -15.18 -1.81
CA ALA A 318 -4.76 -14.82 -3.23
C ALA A 318 -4.01 -13.50 -3.55
N LEU A 319 -4.05 -12.49 -2.65
CA LEU A 319 -3.28 -11.25 -2.79
C LEU A 319 -1.78 -11.53 -2.88
N GLY A 320 -1.27 -12.52 -2.15
CA GLY A 320 0.14 -12.89 -2.22
C GLY A 320 0.64 -13.24 -3.63
N ALA A 321 -0.22 -13.78 -4.49
CA ALA A 321 0.10 -14.00 -5.91
C ALA A 321 0.29 -12.68 -6.66
N ASP A 322 -0.62 -11.72 -6.46
CA ASP A 322 -0.56 -10.41 -7.12
C ASP A 322 0.71 -9.65 -6.74
N LEU A 323 1.10 -9.71 -5.45
CA LEU A 323 2.29 -9.02 -4.94
C LEU A 323 3.61 -9.53 -5.55
N VAL A 324 3.67 -10.79 -5.94
CA VAL A 324 4.91 -11.40 -6.46
C VAL A 324 4.90 -11.53 -7.98
N ILE A 325 3.81 -12.05 -8.54
CA ILE A 325 3.81 -12.46 -9.95
C ILE A 325 3.69 -11.25 -10.88
N LEU A 326 2.84 -10.28 -10.57
CA LEU A 326 2.63 -9.12 -11.45
C LEU A 326 3.90 -8.26 -11.59
N PRO A 327 4.59 -7.86 -10.50
CA PRO A 327 5.86 -7.15 -10.61
C PRO A 327 6.95 -7.96 -11.30
N ALA A 328 6.98 -9.30 -11.13
CA ALA A 328 7.94 -10.17 -11.79
C ALA A 328 7.72 -10.22 -13.31
N LEU A 329 6.47 -10.40 -13.77
CA LEU A 329 6.13 -10.35 -15.18
C LEU A 329 6.48 -8.99 -15.80
N PHE A 330 6.24 -7.91 -15.08
CA PHE A 330 6.60 -6.57 -15.52
C PHE A 330 8.13 -6.40 -15.63
N SER A 331 8.89 -6.86 -14.65
CA SER A 331 10.35 -6.82 -14.67
C SER A 331 10.94 -7.61 -15.85
N VAL A 332 10.43 -8.82 -16.10
CA VAL A 332 10.86 -9.66 -17.23
C VAL A 332 10.57 -8.98 -18.57
N SER A 333 9.37 -8.39 -18.72
CA SER A 333 9.01 -7.66 -19.94
C SER A 333 9.96 -6.49 -20.23
N LEU A 334 10.37 -5.74 -19.19
CA LEU A 334 11.33 -4.65 -19.31
C LEU A 334 12.74 -5.13 -19.67
N THR A 335 13.19 -6.20 -19.01
CA THR A 335 14.52 -6.79 -19.26
C THR A 335 14.63 -7.31 -20.69
N ASN A 336 13.61 -8.00 -21.18
CA ASN A 336 13.56 -8.50 -22.56
C ASN A 336 13.59 -7.40 -23.62
N ALA A 337 13.10 -6.21 -23.25
CA ALA A 337 13.14 -5.03 -24.12
C ALA A 337 14.42 -4.16 -23.94
N GLY A 338 15.34 -4.56 -23.06
CA GLY A 338 16.56 -3.78 -22.77
C GLY A 338 16.28 -2.46 -22.04
N LEU A 339 15.13 -2.35 -21.33
CA LEU A 339 14.70 -1.12 -20.68
C LEU A 339 15.12 -1.07 -19.21
N ASN A 340 15.46 0.13 -18.75
CA ASN A 340 15.77 0.35 -17.34
C ASN A 340 14.47 0.29 -16.48
N ALA A 341 14.50 -0.55 -15.45
CA ALA A 341 13.35 -0.82 -14.60
C ALA A 341 12.92 0.36 -13.70
N ALA A 342 13.83 1.28 -13.34
CA ALA A 342 13.56 2.28 -12.32
C ALA A 342 12.38 3.23 -12.64
N LEU A 343 12.35 3.81 -13.85
CA LEU A 343 11.26 4.69 -14.29
C LEU A 343 9.96 3.91 -14.43
N ALA A 344 10.02 2.70 -14.98
CA ALA A 344 8.85 1.85 -15.21
C ALA A 344 8.17 1.46 -13.89
N PHE A 345 8.96 1.12 -12.85
CA PHE A 345 8.43 0.87 -11.51
C PHE A 345 7.92 2.15 -10.82
N GLY A 346 8.45 3.33 -11.17
CA GLY A 346 7.85 4.61 -10.77
C GLY A 346 6.41 4.78 -11.29
N VAL A 347 6.19 4.49 -12.58
CA VAL A 347 4.84 4.50 -13.19
C VAL A 347 3.95 3.40 -12.59
N TRP A 348 4.50 2.23 -12.31
CA TRP A 348 3.80 1.15 -11.60
C TRP A 348 3.31 1.58 -10.20
N SER A 349 4.19 2.20 -9.41
CA SER A 349 3.85 2.74 -8.09
C SER A 349 2.76 3.81 -8.17
N PHE A 350 2.84 4.68 -9.18
CA PHE A 350 1.82 5.68 -9.45
C PHE A 350 0.46 5.05 -9.78
N ALA A 351 0.43 3.96 -10.57
CA ALA A 351 -0.82 3.25 -10.87
C ALA A 351 -1.51 2.74 -9.58
N GLY A 352 -0.74 2.21 -8.61
CA GLY A 352 -1.28 1.81 -7.31
C GLY A 352 -1.86 2.96 -6.50
N LYS A 353 -1.16 4.10 -6.44
CA LYS A 353 -1.65 5.33 -5.78
C LYS A 353 -2.91 5.88 -6.46
N LEU A 354 -2.94 5.88 -7.79
CA LEU A 354 -4.08 6.31 -8.58
C LEU A 354 -5.30 5.41 -8.33
N ALA A 355 -5.11 4.09 -8.25
CA ALA A 355 -6.18 3.15 -7.93
C ALA A 355 -6.82 3.47 -6.56
N LEU A 356 -6.03 3.77 -5.53
CA LEU A 356 -6.53 4.17 -4.21
C LEU A 356 -7.36 5.45 -4.26
N ALA A 357 -6.92 6.44 -5.02
CA ALA A 357 -7.65 7.71 -5.16
C ALA A 357 -8.95 7.54 -5.95
N LEU A 358 -8.91 6.80 -7.07
CA LEU A 358 -10.11 6.52 -7.86
C LEU A 358 -11.12 5.72 -7.04
N ALA A 359 -10.67 4.73 -6.29
CA ALA A 359 -11.53 3.97 -5.38
C ALA A 359 -12.27 4.90 -4.42
N ALA A 360 -11.54 5.74 -3.66
CA ALA A 360 -12.14 6.66 -2.72
C ALA A 360 -13.06 7.69 -3.39
N PHE A 361 -12.63 8.25 -4.53
CA PHE A 361 -13.40 9.27 -5.27
C PHE A 361 -14.74 8.76 -5.80
N PHE A 362 -14.81 7.51 -6.26
CA PHE A 362 -16.07 6.96 -6.76
C PHE A 362 -16.92 6.32 -5.67
N VAL A 363 -16.30 5.61 -4.73
CA VAL A 363 -17.05 4.77 -3.79
C VAL A 363 -17.60 5.59 -2.61
N LEU A 364 -16.86 6.56 -2.09
CA LEU A 364 -17.32 7.35 -0.95
C LEU A 364 -18.53 8.23 -1.29
N PRO A 365 -18.58 8.96 -2.43
CA PRO A 365 -19.79 9.68 -2.82
C PRO A 365 -20.99 8.76 -3.09
N LEU A 366 -20.74 7.56 -3.65
CA LEU A 366 -21.80 6.57 -3.89
C LEU A 366 -22.46 6.14 -2.58
N LEU A 367 -21.68 5.87 -1.53
CA LEU A 367 -22.20 5.54 -0.20
C LEU A 367 -22.95 6.72 0.42
N GLN A 368 -22.43 7.93 0.30
CA GLN A 368 -23.11 9.12 0.79
C GLN A 368 -24.47 9.34 0.09
N ALA A 369 -24.53 9.15 -1.23
CA ALA A 369 -25.77 9.25 -2.01
C ALA A 369 -26.80 8.19 -1.63
N ALA A 370 -26.34 7.01 -1.16
CA ALA A 370 -27.19 5.95 -0.61
C ALA A 370 -27.63 6.21 0.84
N GLY A 371 -27.26 7.35 1.44
CA GLY A 371 -27.60 7.70 2.81
C GLY A 371 -26.78 6.99 3.88
N PHE A 372 -25.62 6.41 3.51
CA PHE A 372 -24.74 5.76 4.50
C PHE A 372 -24.09 6.81 5.42
N GLN A 373 -24.22 6.58 6.72
CA GLN A 373 -23.65 7.43 7.78
C GLN A 373 -22.69 6.58 8.64
N PRO A 374 -21.37 6.79 8.52
CA PRO A 374 -20.38 6.03 9.27
C PRO A 374 -20.53 6.18 10.79
N GLY A 375 -20.49 5.06 11.51
CA GLY A 375 -20.59 5.05 12.98
C GLY A 375 -22.00 5.22 13.53
N GLU A 376 -23.01 5.31 12.68
CA GLU A 376 -24.42 5.45 13.08
C GLU A 376 -25.27 4.24 12.68
N ALA A 377 -26.50 4.19 13.17
CA ALA A 377 -27.47 3.20 12.73
C ALA A 377 -27.94 3.52 11.31
N ASN A 378 -27.63 2.63 10.37
CA ASN A 378 -27.89 2.82 8.96
C ASN A 378 -29.15 2.06 8.49
N ALA A 379 -29.86 2.64 7.53
CA ALA A 379 -30.96 1.98 6.85
C ALA A 379 -30.49 0.73 6.07
N PRO A 380 -31.34 -0.30 5.89
CA PRO A 380 -30.97 -1.52 5.16
C PRO A 380 -30.46 -1.27 3.75
N GLU A 381 -30.97 -0.25 3.06
CA GLU A 381 -30.58 0.15 1.72
C GLU A 381 -29.15 0.67 1.69
N ALA A 382 -28.75 1.49 2.68
CA ALA A 382 -27.40 2.01 2.82
C ALA A 382 -26.39 0.89 3.12
N LEU A 383 -26.76 -0.06 4.00
CA LEU A 383 -25.95 -1.23 4.31
C LEU A 383 -25.83 -2.19 3.10
N THR A 384 -26.89 -2.30 2.30
CA THR A 384 -26.86 -3.07 1.05
C THR A 384 -25.90 -2.43 0.05
N MET A 385 -25.93 -1.11 -0.11
CA MET A 385 -24.99 -0.39 -0.97
C MET A 385 -23.54 -0.59 -0.50
N LEU A 386 -23.29 -0.49 0.81
CA LEU A 386 -21.96 -0.79 1.36
C LEU A 386 -21.52 -2.23 1.06
N THR A 387 -22.43 -3.20 1.17
CA THR A 387 -22.15 -4.60 0.85
C THR A 387 -21.83 -4.80 -0.63
N ILE A 388 -22.58 -4.17 -1.52
CA ILE A 388 -22.31 -4.21 -2.97
C ILE A 388 -20.95 -3.58 -3.27
N ALA A 389 -20.69 -2.38 -2.73
CA ALA A 389 -19.44 -1.65 -2.95
C ALA A 389 -18.21 -2.41 -2.42
N TYR A 390 -18.35 -3.07 -1.26
CA TYR A 390 -17.24 -3.80 -0.62
C TYR A 390 -17.00 -5.19 -1.21
N ALA A 391 -18.06 -5.97 -1.49
CA ALA A 391 -17.93 -7.39 -1.85
C ALA A 391 -18.16 -7.66 -3.35
N VAL A 392 -19.09 -6.95 -4.01
CA VAL A 392 -19.45 -7.25 -5.42
C VAL A 392 -18.58 -6.46 -6.38
N VAL A 393 -18.46 -5.15 -6.21
CA VAL A 393 -17.68 -4.29 -7.12
C VAL A 393 -16.23 -4.75 -7.27
N PRO A 394 -15.49 -5.09 -6.18
CA PRO A 394 -14.14 -5.63 -6.30
C PRO A 394 -14.06 -6.94 -7.09
N CYS A 395 -15.06 -7.82 -6.93
CA CYS A 395 -15.11 -9.07 -7.70
C CYS A 395 -15.30 -8.80 -9.20
N VAL A 396 -16.18 -7.87 -9.57
CA VAL A 396 -16.38 -7.46 -10.98
C VAL A 396 -15.10 -6.88 -11.57
N LEU A 397 -14.43 -5.98 -10.85
CA LEU A 397 -13.14 -5.43 -11.29
C LEU A 397 -12.05 -6.49 -11.41
N LYS A 398 -12.05 -7.48 -10.52
CA LYS A 398 -11.12 -8.61 -10.59
C LYS A 398 -11.40 -9.52 -11.81
N LEU A 399 -12.65 -9.64 -12.25
CA LEU A 399 -12.99 -10.31 -13.51
C LEU A 399 -12.43 -9.57 -14.72
N PHE A 400 -12.45 -8.22 -14.74
CA PHE A 400 -11.77 -7.44 -15.79
C PHE A 400 -10.25 -7.66 -15.76
N ALA A 401 -9.62 -7.68 -14.58
CA ALA A 401 -8.21 -8.01 -14.46
C ALA A 401 -7.91 -9.43 -14.98
N LEU A 402 -8.74 -10.41 -14.64
CA LEU A 402 -8.64 -11.79 -15.14
C LEU A 402 -8.75 -11.85 -16.69
N ALA A 403 -9.69 -11.10 -17.28
CA ALA A 403 -9.81 -10.99 -18.72
C ALA A 403 -8.55 -10.41 -19.38
N LEU A 404 -7.91 -9.41 -18.74
CA LEU A 404 -6.63 -8.88 -19.20
C LEU A 404 -5.52 -9.92 -19.11
N VAL A 405 -5.46 -10.73 -18.03
CA VAL A 405 -4.48 -11.82 -17.90
C VAL A 405 -4.64 -12.86 -18.99
N LEU A 406 -5.87 -13.17 -19.41
CA LEU A 406 -6.13 -14.11 -20.53
C LEU A 406 -5.51 -13.63 -21.84
N THR A 407 -5.32 -12.33 -22.02
CA THR A 407 -4.70 -11.74 -23.21
C THR A 407 -3.17 -11.65 -23.14
N LEU A 408 -2.53 -12.04 -22.03
CA LEU A 408 -1.08 -12.09 -21.92
C LEU A 408 -0.51 -13.28 -22.72
N PRO A 409 0.71 -13.16 -23.27
CA PRO A 409 1.34 -14.28 -23.98
C PRO A 409 1.55 -15.49 -23.08
N THR A 410 1.42 -16.67 -23.66
CA THR A 410 1.55 -17.97 -22.94
C THR A 410 2.98 -18.39 -22.64
N LYS A 411 3.99 -17.72 -23.22
CA LYS A 411 5.40 -18.08 -23.16
C LYS A 411 6.23 -17.06 -22.39
N GLU A 412 5.95 -16.84 -21.12
CA GLU A 412 6.91 -16.21 -20.23
C GLU A 412 7.03 -17.11 -19.00
N ALA A 413 7.87 -18.15 -19.14
CA ALA A 413 8.47 -18.75 -17.96
C ALA A 413 9.27 -17.65 -17.27
N VAL A 414 8.92 -17.33 -16.03
CA VAL A 414 9.80 -16.60 -15.12
C VAL A 414 10.95 -17.57 -14.85
N ALA A 415 12.02 -17.50 -15.65
CA ALA A 415 13.25 -18.24 -15.44
C ALA A 415 14.10 -17.54 -14.37
#